data_d353bc189f68fc2d927400878a3663c4
#
_entry.id   d353bc189f68fc2d927400878a3663c4
#
_cell.length_a   1.000
_cell.length_b   1.000
_cell.length_c   1.000
_cell.angle_alpha   90.00
_cell.angle_beta   90.00
_cell.angle_gamma   90.00
#
_symmetry.space_group_name_H-M   'P 1'
#
loop_
_entity.id
_entity.type
_entity.pdbx_description
1 polymer ?
#
loop_
_entity_poly.entity_id
_entity_poly.type
_entity_poly.pdbx_seq_one_letter_code
_entity_poly.pdbx_strand_id
1 'polypeptide(L)' 'MANRVVPDWAATIRKGLERTEQVFRQGIAQAAAGFSKLSNPWNRDERLAPIWTRGFEQETERLNAMFARWRQEDKGNR' A
#
# COMPACT_ATOMS: atom_id res chain seq x y z
N MET A 1 36.61 2.06 15.19
CA MET A 1 35.81 2.47 14.78
C MET A 1 35.43 2.28 13.62
N ALA A 2 34.75 2.18 13.39
CA ALA A 2 34.26 1.67 12.27
C ALA A 2 33.61 2.58 11.40
N ASN A 3 34.32 3.20 10.67
CA ASN A 3 33.71 3.85 9.60
C ASN A 3 33.29 2.86 8.59
N ARG A 4 32.15 2.35 8.72
CA ARG A 4 31.59 1.60 7.65
C ARG A 4 31.23 2.53 6.55
N VAL A 5 32.02 2.54 5.55
CA VAL A 5 31.64 3.17 4.30
C VAL A 5 30.58 2.27 3.70
N VAL A 6 29.34 2.71 3.75
CA VAL A 6 28.25 2.02 3.10
C VAL A 6 28.44 2.18 1.59
N PRO A 7 28.55 1.09 0.82
CA PRO A 7 28.68 1.20 -0.63
C PRO A 7 27.51 1.95 -1.26
N ASP A 8 27.79 2.69 -2.33
CA ASP A 8 26.74 3.48 -3.01
C ASP A 8 25.56 2.64 -3.47
N TRP A 9 25.81 1.38 -3.87
CA TRP A 9 24.73 0.50 -4.28
C TRP A 9 23.77 0.18 -3.14
N ALA A 10 24.27 0.08 -1.90
CA ALA A 10 23.41 -0.17 -0.74
C ALA A 10 22.50 1.02 -0.46
N ALA A 11 23.02 2.24 -0.62
CA ALA A 11 22.20 3.45 -0.47
C ALA A 11 21.12 3.52 -1.56
N THR A 12 21.48 3.15 -2.79
CA THR A 12 20.54 3.13 -3.91
C THR A 12 19.42 2.11 -3.68
N ILE A 13 19.77 0.92 -3.20
CA ILE A 13 18.79 -0.12 -2.88
C ILE A 13 17.86 0.35 -1.77
N ARG A 14 18.43 0.97 -0.73
CA ARG A 14 17.62 1.47 0.39
C ARG A 14 16.62 2.53 -0.06
N LYS A 15 17.03 3.48 -0.89
CA LYS A 15 16.16 4.50 -1.44
C LYS A 15 15.05 3.88 -2.29
N GLY A 16 15.38 2.86 -3.08
CA GLY A 16 14.41 2.14 -3.88
C GLY A 16 13.37 1.44 -3.03
N LEU A 17 13.79 0.80 -1.93
CA LEU A 17 12.90 0.12 -1.01
C LEU A 17 12.01 1.12 -0.27
N GLU A 18 12.55 2.25 0.16
CA GLU A 18 11.78 3.29 0.81
C GLU A 18 10.69 3.84 -0.11
N ARG A 19 11.03 4.07 -1.38
CA ARG A 19 10.09 4.55 -2.37
C ARG A 19 8.97 3.52 -2.61
N THR A 20 9.34 2.26 -2.74
CA THR A 20 8.40 1.17 -2.92
C THR A 20 7.42 1.09 -1.74
N GLU A 21 7.95 1.18 -0.52
CA GLU A 21 7.14 1.17 0.69
C GLU A 21 6.19 2.37 0.74
N GLN A 22 6.67 3.55 0.38
CA GLN A 22 5.84 4.75 0.36
C GLN A 22 4.70 4.63 -0.65
N VAL A 23 4.96 4.10 -1.83
CA VAL A 23 3.95 3.90 -2.85
C VAL A 23 2.90 2.89 -2.40
N PHE A 24 3.35 1.81 -1.77
CA PHE A 24 2.45 0.80 -1.20
C PHE A 24 1.54 1.41 -0.13
N ARG A 25 2.11 2.18 0.79
CA ARG A 25 1.35 2.85 1.84
C ARG A 25 0.38 3.89 1.27
N GLN A 26 0.79 4.57 0.22
CA GLN A 26 -0.07 5.51 -0.47
C GLN A 26 -1.31 4.81 -1.04
N GLY A 27 -1.13 3.63 -1.63
CA GLY A 27 -2.25 2.83 -2.11
C GLY A 27 -3.22 2.48 -1.00
N ILE A 28 -2.69 2.05 0.15
CA ILE A 28 -3.50 1.76 1.34
C ILE A 28 -4.28 3.00 1.79
N ALA A 29 -3.59 4.13 1.91
CA ALA A 29 -4.21 5.37 2.38
C ALA A 29 -5.30 5.86 1.44
N GLN A 30 -5.07 5.76 0.13
CA GLN A 30 -6.06 6.20 -0.86
C GLN A 30 -7.27 5.28 -0.91
N ALA A 31 -7.08 3.97 -0.72
CA ALA A 31 -8.20 3.05 -0.61
C ALA A 31 -9.02 3.36 0.64
N ALA A 32 -8.38 3.62 1.76
CA ALA A 32 -9.06 3.98 3.00
C ALA A 32 -9.83 5.29 2.88
N ALA A 33 -9.35 6.21 2.05
CA ALA A 33 -10.01 7.50 1.81
C ALA A 33 -11.15 7.41 0.79
N GLY A 34 -11.39 6.23 0.20
CA GLY A 34 -12.49 6.04 -0.74
C GLY A 34 -12.15 6.37 -2.20
N PHE A 35 -10.88 6.53 -2.53
CA PHE A 35 -10.49 6.76 -3.91
C PHE A 35 -10.72 5.53 -4.78
N SER A 36 -10.86 5.75 -6.07
CA SER A 36 -11.01 4.68 -7.04
C SER A 36 -9.65 4.09 -7.39
N LYS A 37 -9.62 2.77 -7.64
CA LYS A 37 -8.43 2.08 -8.14
C LYS A 37 -7.94 2.68 -9.46
N LEU A 38 -8.85 3.25 -10.24
CA LEU A 38 -8.53 3.90 -11.50
C LEU A 38 -7.78 5.21 -11.34
N SER A 39 -7.77 5.78 -10.13
CA SER A 39 -7.08 7.02 -9.84
C SER A 39 -5.62 6.82 -9.45
N ASN A 40 -5.04 5.65 -9.74
CA ASN A 40 -3.65 5.33 -9.45
C ASN A 40 -2.72 6.42 -10.03
N PRO A 41 -2.01 7.18 -9.18
CA PRO A 41 -1.14 8.24 -9.67
C PRO A 41 0.09 7.73 -10.40
N TRP A 42 0.36 6.42 -10.32
CA TRP A 42 1.53 5.78 -10.91
C TRP A 42 1.19 4.97 -12.15
N ASN A 43 0.04 5.21 -12.76
CA ASN A 43 -0.42 4.44 -13.93
C ASN A 43 0.59 4.35 -15.06
N ARG A 44 1.43 5.37 -15.22
CA ARG A 44 2.43 5.40 -16.28
C ARG A 44 3.76 4.78 -15.87
N ASP A 45 3.90 4.39 -14.62
CA ASP A 45 5.12 3.80 -14.10
C ASP A 45 4.94 2.30 -13.95
N GLU A 46 5.60 1.53 -14.81
CA GLU A 46 5.46 0.08 -14.83
C GLU A 46 5.91 -0.60 -13.54
N ARG A 47 6.79 0.05 -12.78
CA ARG A 47 7.30 -0.51 -11.52
C ARG A 47 6.42 -0.16 -10.35
N LEU A 48 5.97 1.08 -10.28
CA LEU A 48 5.26 1.59 -9.11
C LEU A 48 3.75 1.36 -9.18
N ALA A 49 3.18 1.33 -10.39
CA ALA A 49 1.75 1.10 -10.55
C ALA A 49 1.28 -0.20 -9.88
N PRO A 50 1.94 -1.36 -10.09
CA PRO A 50 1.49 -2.60 -9.43
C PRO A 50 1.69 -2.56 -7.92
N ILE A 51 2.69 -1.84 -7.43
CA ILE A 51 2.95 -1.73 -5.99
C ILE A 51 1.81 -0.95 -5.31
N TRP A 52 1.44 0.18 -5.91
CA TRP A 52 0.32 0.98 -5.42
C TRP A 52 -0.99 0.17 -5.46
N THR A 53 -1.23 -0.52 -6.57
CA THR A 53 -2.43 -1.34 -6.76
C THR A 53 -2.51 -2.43 -5.68
N ARG A 54 -1.38 -3.06 -5.37
CA ARG A 54 -1.34 -4.11 -4.34
C ARG A 54 -1.71 -3.55 -2.97
N GLY A 55 -1.19 -2.38 -2.60
CA GLY A 55 -1.56 -1.73 -1.35
C GLY A 55 -3.03 -1.36 -1.33
N PHE A 56 -3.53 -0.84 -2.43
CA PHE A 56 -4.93 -0.48 -2.57
C PHE A 56 -5.84 -1.71 -2.41
N GLU A 57 -5.51 -2.81 -3.07
CA GLU A 57 -6.30 -4.04 -3.00
C GLU A 57 -6.27 -4.65 -1.60
N GLN A 58 -5.11 -4.63 -0.94
CA GLN A 58 -4.98 -5.13 0.41
C GLN A 58 -5.91 -4.38 1.37
N GLU A 59 -5.95 -3.07 1.27
CA GLU A 59 -6.81 -2.27 2.13
C GLU A 59 -8.28 -2.46 1.78
N THR A 60 -8.61 -2.58 0.50
CA THR A 60 -9.97 -2.86 0.06
C THR A 60 -10.47 -4.19 0.63
N GLU A 61 -9.64 -5.23 0.60
CA GLU A 61 -9.99 -6.53 1.17
C GLU A 61 -10.20 -6.44 2.68
N ARG A 62 -9.33 -5.71 3.36
CA ARG A 62 -9.45 -5.50 4.80
C ARG A 62 -10.76 -4.81 5.17
N LEU A 63 -11.11 -3.76 4.43
CA LEU A 63 -12.35 -3.02 4.65
C LEU A 63 -13.58 -3.87 4.35
N ASN A 64 -13.55 -4.63 3.27
CA ASN A 64 -14.65 -5.52 2.91
C ASN A 64 -14.87 -6.59 3.97
N ALA A 65 -13.79 -7.15 4.52
CA ALA A 65 -13.88 -8.15 5.59
C ALA A 65 -14.48 -7.52 6.86
N MET A 66 -14.10 -6.30 7.17
CA MET A 66 -14.63 -5.57 8.32
C MET A 66 -16.12 -5.29 8.15
N PHE A 67 -16.54 -4.83 6.98
CA PHE A 67 -17.96 -4.57 6.70
C PHE A 67 -18.80 -5.86 6.71
N ALA A 68 -18.25 -6.95 6.20
CA ALA A 68 -18.92 -8.25 6.23
C ALA A 68 -19.16 -8.71 7.68
N ARG A 69 -18.16 -8.49 8.55
CA ARG A 69 -18.26 -8.81 9.97
C ARG A 69 -19.35 -7.97 10.65
N TRP A 70 -19.39 -6.68 10.35
CA TRP A 70 -20.42 -5.79 10.90
C TRP A 70 -21.81 -6.23 10.49
N ARG A 71 -22.01 -6.63 9.25
CA ARG A 71 -23.29 -7.11 8.77
C ARG A 71 -23.74 -8.36 9.52
N GLN A 72 -22.82 -9.26 9.83
CA GLN A 72 -23.13 -10.47 10.59
C GLN A 72 -23.47 -10.14 12.04
N GLU A 73 -22.74 -9.23 12.66
CA GLU A 73 -23.02 -8.81 14.03
C GLU A 73 -24.38 -8.12 14.12
N ASP A 74 -24.71 -7.30 13.15
CA ASP A 74 -25.98 -6.61 13.11
C ASP A 74 -27.14 -7.60 12.99
N LYS A 75 -27.00 -8.65 12.22
CA LYS A 75 -28.00 -9.72 12.11
C LYS A 75 -28.10 -10.55 13.39
N GLY A 76 -26.98 -10.70 14.09
CA GLY A 76 -26.95 -11.48 15.34
C GLY A 76 -27.61 -10.78 16.51
N ASN A 77 -27.77 -9.46 16.45
CA ASN A 77 -28.33 -8.66 17.52
C ASN A 77 -29.85 -8.44 17.43
N ARG A 78 -30.50 -9.11 16.51
CA ARG A 78 -31.96 -9.00 16.39
C ARG A 78 -32.67 -10.18 17.01
#